data_8088537049dab0b6dced38b25940dcac
#
_entry.id   8088537049dab0b6dced38b25940dcac
#
_cell.length_a   1.000
_cell.length_b   1.000
_cell.length_c   1.000
_cell.angle_alpha   90.00
_cell.angle_beta   90.00
_cell.angle_gamma   90.00
#
_symmetry.space_group_name_H-M   'P 1'
#
loop_
_entity.id
_entity.type
_entity.pdbx_description
1 polymer ?
#
loop_
_entity_poly.entity_id
_entity_poly.type
_entity_poly.pdbx_seq_one_letter_code
_entity_poly.pdbx_strand_id
1 'polypeptide(L)'
;MRMTLAVAIVAASLWAGGAQLHAHHAFAAEFDVNRPLTLKGTLVKWEMVNPHSWFHVDIKDKDGKVSTWMIEGGSPNQLIRMGVTKTTVPVGTELVIEGYQAKDGTQKAVGRNFVLADGKRLFLGGSAGGVSDPSKAK
;
A
#
# COMPACT_ATOMS: atom_id res chain seq x y z
N MET A 1 -45.97 -2.07 1.42
CA MET A 1 -44.89 -2.17 0.43
C MET A 1 -43.92 -0.97 0.39
N ARG A 2 -44.39 0.26 0.49
CA ARG A 2 -43.49 1.46 0.43
C ARG A 2 -42.57 1.62 1.65
N MET A 3 -43.02 1.26 2.86
CA MET A 3 -42.21 1.33 4.09
C MET A 3 -41.10 0.27 4.17
N THR A 4 -41.36 -0.94 3.70
CA THR A 4 -40.37 -2.02 3.68
C THR A 4 -39.20 -1.74 2.74
N LEU A 5 -39.45 -1.08 1.60
CA LEU A 5 -38.43 -0.69 0.66
C LEU A 5 -37.51 0.41 1.23
N ALA A 6 -38.08 1.39 1.94
CA ALA A 6 -37.31 2.46 2.58
C ALA A 6 -36.38 1.97 3.67
N VAL A 7 -36.83 1.00 4.49
CA VAL A 7 -36.02 0.39 5.54
C VAL A 7 -34.87 -0.43 4.95
N ALA A 8 -35.09 -1.14 3.83
CA ALA A 8 -34.04 -1.89 3.16
C ALA A 8 -32.95 -1.00 2.56
N ILE A 9 -33.31 0.16 2.01
CA ILE A 9 -32.35 1.13 1.45
C ILE A 9 -31.51 1.77 2.55
N VAL A 10 -32.09 2.11 3.71
CA VAL A 10 -31.36 2.67 4.86
C VAL A 10 -30.42 1.64 5.45
N ALA A 11 -30.81 0.36 5.56
CA ALA A 11 -29.96 -0.71 6.05
C ALA A 11 -28.76 -0.97 5.10
N ALA A 12 -28.98 -0.92 3.78
CA ALA A 12 -27.91 -1.11 2.79
C ALA A 12 -26.89 0.05 2.79
N SER A 13 -27.32 1.29 3.05
CA SER A 13 -26.41 2.43 3.14
C SER A 13 -25.56 2.46 4.40
N LEU A 14 -26.03 1.88 5.51
CA LEU A 14 -25.26 1.73 6.74
C LEU A 14 -24.15 0.67 6.61
N TRP A 15 -24.34 -0.35 5.77
CA TRP A 15 -23.32 -1.39 5.53
C TRP A 15 -22.18 -0.90 4.61
N ALA A 16 -22.46 -0.01 3.69
CA ALA A 16 -21.46 0.52 2.77
C ALA A 16 -20.45 1.48 3.43
N GLY A 17 -20.84 2.16 4.52
CA GLY A 17 -19.96 3.10 5.24
C GLY A 17 -18.95 2.43 6.16
N GLY A 18 -19.20 1.20 6.62
CA GLY A 18 -18.36 0.52 7.61
C GLY A 18 -17.00 0.03 7.08
N ALA A 19 -16.91 -0.31 5.81
CA ALA A 19 -15.70 -0.88 5.22
C ALA A 19 -14.56 0.15 5.05
N GLN A 20 -14.89 1.40 4.76
CA GLN A 20 -13.87 2.45 4.62
C GLN A 20 -13.28 2.88 5.96
N LEU A 21 -14.09 2.91 7.02
CA LEU A 21 -13.62 3.27 8.37
C LEU A 21 -12.59 2.25 8.90
N HIS A 22 -12.77 0.96 8.62
CA HIS A 22 -11.82 -0.09 9.04
C HIS A 22 -10.45 0.04 8.37
N ALA A 23 -10.39 0.38 7.08
CA ALA A 23 -9.12 0.56 6.37
C ALA A 23 -8.31 1.76 6.89
N HIS A 24 -8.97 2.88 7.20
CA HIS A 24 -8.32 4.06 7.78
C HIS A 24 -7.80 3.80 9.20
N HIS A 25 -8.55 3.04 10.01
CA HIS A 25 -8.12 2.67 11.36
C HIS A 25 -6.92 1.72 11.33
N ALA A 26 -6.88 0.76 10.41
CA ALA A 26 -5.74 -0.15 10.26
C ALA A 26 -4.45 0.59 9.87
N PHE A 27 -4.53 1.50 8.88
CA PHE A 27 -3.38 2.34 8.51
C PHE A 27 -2.88 3.16 9.69
N ALA A 28 -3.77 3.95 10.33
CA ALA A 28 -3.40 4.85 11.41
C ALA A 28 -2.91 4.14 12.68
N ALA A 29 -3.25 2.86 12.85
CA ALA A 29 -2.74 2.07 13.97
C ALA A 29 -1.25 1.70 13.79
N GLU A 30 -0.82 1.41 12.56
CA GLU A 30 0.49 0.84 12.29
C GLU A 30 1.46 1.81 11.60
N PHE A 31 0.98 2.68 10.72
CA PHE A 31 1.80 3.58 9.91
C PHE A 31 1.57 5.04 10.26
N ASP A 32 2.60 5.87 9.99
CA ASP A 32 2.56 7.30 10.30
C ASP A 32 2.51 8.13 9.02
N VAL A 33 1.37 8.78 8.77
CA VAL A 33 1.18 9.68 7.61
C VAL A 33 2.14 10.88 7.63
N ASN A 34 2.65 11.26 8.81
CA ASN A 34 3.61 12.35 8.96
C ASN A 34 5.08 11.90 8.77
N ARG A 35 5.28 10.62 8.49
CA ARG A 35 6.61 10.05 8.18
C ARG A 35 6.63 9.47 6.77
N PRO A 36 6.45 10.30 5.73
CA PRO A 36 6.59 9.86 4.36
C PRO A 36 8.03 9.41 4.11
N LEU A 37 8.20 8.37 3.32
CA LEU A 37 9.49 7.87 2.95
C LEU A 37 9.59 7.63 1.45
N THR A 38 10.83 7.75 0.96
CA THR A 38 11.22 7.39 -0.40
C THR A 38 12.46 6.53 -0.30
N LEU A 39 12.37 5.27 -0.68
CA LEU A 39 13.45 4.29 -0.60
C LEU A 39 13.77 3.77 -2.00
N LYS A 40 15.06 3.72 -2.33
CA LYS A 40 15.54 3.06 -3.55
C LYS A 40 16.14 1.71 -3.20
N GLY A 41 15.72 0.66 -3.88
CA GLY A 41 16.22 -0.68 -3.63
C GLY A 41 15.86 -1.70 -4.69
N THR A 42 16.17 -2.95 -4.39
CA THR A 42 15.95 -4.10 -5.27
C THR A 42 14.91 -5.04 -4.66
N LEU A 43 13.88 -5.36 -5.40
CA LEU A 43 12.86 -6.33 -4.98
C LEU A 43 13.48 -7.73 -4.92
N VAL A 44 13.44 -8.35 -3.74
CA VAL A 44 14.04 -9.69 -3.54
C VAL A 44 13.02 -10.79 -3.29
N LYS A 45 11.80 -10.45 -2.83
CA LYS A 45 10.75 -11.44 -2.57
C LYS A 45 9.36 -10.82 -2.64
N TRP A 46 8.39 -11.62 -3.11
CA TRP A 46 6.96 -11.36 -3.03
C TRP A 46 6.30 -12.31 -2.05
N GLU A 47 5.41 -11.78 -1.21
CA GLU A 47 4.46 -12.56 -0.43
C GLU A 47 3.05 -12.13 -0.80
N MET A 48 2.39 -12.95 -1.60
CA MET A 48 1.03 -12.71 -2.10
C MET A 48 0.03 -13.36 -1.15
N VAL A 49 -0.34 -12.65 -0.10
CA VAL A 49 -1.26 -13.12 0.94
C VAL A 49 -2.41 -12.15 1.14
N ASN A 50 -3.52 -12.62 1.68
CA ASN A 50 -4.64 -11.80 2.09
C ASN A 50 -4.54 -11.47 3.59
N PRO A 51 -4.99 -10.30 4.03
CA PRO A 51 -5.60 -9.21 3.24
C PRO A 51 -4.58 -8.29 2.55
N HIS A 52 -3.30 -8.32 2.91
CA HIS A 52 -2.25 -7.47 2.37
C HIS A 52 -1.05 -8.28 1.90
N SER A 53 -0.60 -7.99 0.69
CA SER A 53 0.64 -8.55 0.16
C SER A 53 1.86 -7.80 0.70
N TRP A 54 3.01 -8.48 0.72
CA TRP A 54 4.27 -7.93 1.20
C TRP A 54 5.35 -8.05 0.14
N PHE A 55 6.12 -6.99 0.00
CA PHE A 55 7.28 -6.94 -0.88
C PHE A 55 8.53 -6.78 0.00
N HIS A 56 9.47 -7.70 -0.14
CA HIS A 56 10.76 -7.57 0.51
C HIS A 56 11.72 -6.89 -0.45
N VAL A 57 12.29 -5.78 -0.01
CA VAL A 57 13.14 -4.93 -0.83
C VAL A 57 14.44 -4.66 -0.09
N ASP A 58 15.55 -5.00 -0.71
CA ASP A 58 16.89 -4.71 -0.19
C ASP A 58 17.25 -3.26 -0.48
N ILE A 59 17.47 -2.51 0.60
CA ILE A 59 17.86 -1.11 0.58
C ILE A 59 19.31 -1.00 1.01
N LYS A 60 20.11 -0.34 0.19
CA LYS A 60 21.51 -0.04 0.51
C LYS A 60 21.60 1.37 1.08
N ASP A 61 22.15 1.48 2.29
CA ASP A 61 22.39 2.77 2.91
C ASP A 61 23.64 3.47 2.35
N LYS A 62 23.94 4.67 2.86
CA LYS A 62 25.09 5.48 2.42
C LYS A 62 26.43 4.81 2.73
N ASP A 63 26.47 3.96 3.74
CA ASP A 63 27.68 3.23 4.18
C ASP A 63 27.86 1.90 3.44
N GLY A 64 26.93 1.59 2.54
CA GLY A 64 26.92 0.36 1.74
C GLY A 64 26.31 -0.84 2.43
N LYS A 65 25.79 -0.68 3.66
CA LYS A 65 25.08 -1.74 4.38
C LYS A 65 23.72 -1.98 3.75
N VAL A 66 23.42 -3.24 3.51
CA VAL A 66 22.11 -3.66 2.96
C VAL A 66 21.19 -4.07 4.11
N SER A 67 19.96 -3.61 4.04
CA SER A 67 18.87 -4.02 4.94
C SER A 67 17.62 -4.33 4.15
N THR A 68 16.93 -5.41 4.50
CA THR A 68 15.68 -5.81 3.85
C THR A 68 14.50 -5.13 4.53
N TRP A 69 13.76 -4.35 3.76
CA TRP A 69 12.52 -3.71 4.17
C TRP A 69 11.31 -4.53 3.76
N MET A 70 10.30 -4.58 4.62
CA MET A 70 9.00 -5.16 4.33
C MET A 70 8.03 -4.04 3.93
N ILE A 71 7.56 -4.08 2.69
CA ILE A 71 6.66 -3.07 2.14
C ILE A 71 5.27 -3.69 1.97
N GLU A 72 4.29 -3.17 2.72
CA GLU A 72 2.90 -3.57 2.59
C GLU A 72 2.29 -2.99 1.30
N GLY A 73 1.57 -3.83 0.58
CA GLY A 73 0.71 -3.43 -0.53
C GLY A 73 -0.71 -3.93 -0.35
N GLY A 74 -1.55 -3.76 -1.35
CA GLY A 74 -2.91 -4.26 -1.35
C GLY A 74 -3.01 -5.79 -1.38
N SER A 75 -4.23 -6.30 -1.41
CA SER A 75 -4.48 -7.71 -1.59
C SER A 75 -3.97 -8.19 -2.98
N PRO A 76 -3.69 -9.48 -3.14
CA PRO A 76 -3.25 -10.03 -4.43
C PRO A 76 -4.16 -9.63 -5.60
N ASN A 77 -5.48 -9.72 -5.44
CA ASN A 77 -6.44 -9.36 -6.48
C ASN A 77 -6.44 -7.87 -6.80
N GLN A 78 -6.24 -7.01 -5.80
CA GLN A 78 -6.14 -5.57 -6.01
C GLN A 78 -4.88 -5.21 -6.80
N LEU A 79 -3.74 -5.78 -6.45
CA LEU A 79 -2.46 -5.57 -7.14
C LEU A 79 -2.54 -5.99 -8.60
N ILE A 80 -3.08 -7.18 -8.89
CA ILE A 80 -3.25 -7.67 -10.26
C ILE A 80 -4.10 -6.71 -11.10
N ARG A 81 -5.21 -6.22 -10.56
CA ARG A 81 -6.08 -5.24 -11.25
C ARG A 81 -5.39 -3.89 -11.51
N MET A 82 -4.42 -3.53 -10.68
CA MET A 82 -3.61 -2.32 -10.83
C MET A 82 -2.37 -2.52 -11.71
N GLY A 83 -2.20 -3.71 -12.28
CA GLY A 83 -1.06 -4.05 -13.14
C GLY A 83 0.24 -4.34 -12.38
N VAL A 84 0.16 -4.55 -11.06
CA VAL A 84 1.30 -4.96 -10.23
C VAL A 84 1.32 -6.48 -10.16
N THR A 85 2.15 -7.08 -10.98
CA THR A 85 2.26 -8.54 -11.11
C THR A 85 3.73 -8.96 -11.08
N LYS A 86 3.98 -10.25 -10.87
CA LYS A 86 5.34 -10.82 -10.94
C LYS A 86 6.01 -10.67 -12.31
N THR A 87 5.22 -10.44 -13.36
CA THR A 87 5.71 -10.16 -14.71
C THR A 87 6.08 -8.70 -14.91
N THR A 88 5.28 -7.76 -14.38
CA THR A 88 5.54 -6.33 -14.51
C THR A 88 6.60 -5.82 -13.54
N VAL A 89 6.75 -6.49 -12.39
CA VAL A 89 7.76 -6.19 -11.37
C VAL A 89 8.41 -7.50 -10.92
N PRO A 90 9.25 -8.13 -11.73
CA PRO A 90 9.92 -9.38 -11.35
C PRO A 90 10.89 -9.17 -10.18
N VAL A 91 11.19 -10.24 -9.45
CA VAL A 91 12.28 -10.25 -8.47
C VAL A 91 13.59 -9.82 -9.17
N GLY A 92 14.38 -8.99 -8.52
CA GLY A 92 15.57 -8.35 -9.09
C GLY A 92 15.32 -6.97 -9.70
N THR A 93 14.06 -6.51 -9.76
CA THR A 93 13.74 -5.16 -10.24
C THR A 93 14.27 -4.11 -9.28
N GLU A 94 15.06 -3.17 -9.79
CA GLU A 94 15.37 -1.92 -9.10
C GLU A 94 14.17 -0.97 -9.19
N LEU A 95 13.78 -0.41 -8.04
CA LEU A 95 12.63 0.48 -7.97
C LEU A 95 12.77 1.48 -6.82
N VAL A 96 11.98 2.53 -6.89
CA VAL A 96 11.79 3.47 -5.79
C VAL A 96 10.43 3.20 -5.15
N ILE A 97 10.42 3.05 -3.83
CA ILE A 97 9.22 2.92 -3.03
C ILE A 97 8.87 4.29 -2.47
N GLU A 98 7.64 4.71 -2.68
CA GLU A 98 7.04 5.86 -2.00
C GLU A 98 5.97 5.33 -1.05
N GLY A 99 5.99 5.78 0.20
CA GLY A 99 5.06 5.29 1.21
C GLY A 99 5.23 5.97 2.55
N TYR A 100 4.87 5.25 3.61
CA TYR A 100 4.92 5.75 4.98
C TYR A 100 5.53 4.70 5.92
N GLN A 101 6.40 5.15 6.81
CA GLN A 101 7.08 4.27 7.75
C GLN A 101 6.15 3.76 8.85
N ALA A 102 6.44 2.57 9.35
CA ALA A 102 5.80 2.05 10.56
C ALA A 102 6.14 2.93 11.78
N LYS A 103 5.16 3.12 12.66
CA LYS A 103 5.26 3.95 13.87
C LYS A 103 6.30 3.44 14.86
N ASP A 104 6.51 2.13 14.90
CA ASP A 104 7.49 1.49 15.76
C ASP A 104 8.95 1.70 15.33
N GLY A 105 9.18 2.35 14.18
CA GLY A 105 10.49 2.67 13.65
C GLY A 105 11.24 1.48 13.04
N THR A 106 10.60 0.33 12.90
CA THR A 106 11.18 -0.84 12.22
C THR A 106 11.34 -0.62 10.71
N GLN A 107 12.06 -1.53 10.05
CA GLN A 107 12.24 -1.55 8.59
C GLN A 107 10.99 -2.10 7.91
N LYS A 108 9.85 -1.49 8.21
CA LYS A 108 8.54 -1.79 7.67
C LYS A 108 7.86 -0.50 7.23
N ALA A 109 7.19 -0.56 6.10
CA ALA A 109 6.47 0.56 5.55
C ALA A 109 5.22 0.08 4.82
N VAL A 110 4.22 0.94 4.70
CA VAL A 110 3.16 0.75 3.72
C VAL A 110 3.56 1.45 2.44
N GLY A 111 3.57 0.71 1.34
CA GLY A 111 3.85 1.24 0.02
C GLY A 111 2.62 1.90 -0.60
N ARG A 112 2.83 3.08 -1.15
CA ARG A 112 1.83 3.77 -1.95
C ARG A 112 2.05 3.54 -3.44
N ASN A 113 3.27 3.76 -3.89
CA ASN A 113 3.69 3.56 -5.27
C ASN A 113 5.03 2.84 -5.35
N PHE A 114 5.20 2.04 -6.40
CA PHE A 114 6.49 1.73 -6.97
C PHE A 114 6.75 2.64 -8.15
N VAL A 115 7.94 3.19 -8.23
CA VAL A 115 8.43 3.94 -9.39
C VAL A 115 9.53 3.12 -10.04
N LEU A 116 9.32 2.70 -11.27
CA LEU A 116 10.26 1.89 -12.05
C LEU A 116 11.33 2.78 -12.70
N ALA A 117 12.39 2.17 -13.21
CA ALA A 117 13.51 2.89 -13.83
C ALA A 117 13.10 3.76 -15.05
N ASP A 118 12.04 3.37 -15.76
CA ASP A 118 11.45 4.13 -16.86
C ASP A 118 10.54 5.30 -16.41
N GLY A 119 10.41 5.51 -15.10
CA GLY A 119 9.55 6.52 -14.49
C GLY A 119 8.08 6.10 -14.33
N LYS A 120 7.71 4.91 -14.76
CA LYS A 120 6.36 4.40 -14.59
C LYS A 120 6.03 4.23 -13.11
N ARG A 121 4.89 4.78 -12.69
CA ARG A 121 4.38 4.66 -11.32
C ARG A 121 3.31 3.59 -11.26
N LEU A 122 3.47 2.64 -10.35
CA LEU A 122 2.52 1.58 -10.08
C LEU A 122 1.93 1.79 -8.70
N PHE A 123 0.63 2.00 -8.63
CA PHE A 123 -0.08 2.16 -7.37
C PHE A 123 -0.26 0.82 -6.66
N LEU A 124 0.08 0.76 -5.37
CA LEU A 124 0.08 -0.48 -4.60
C LEU A 124 -1.22 -0.76 -3.85
N GLY A 125 -2.15 0.19 -3.84
CA GLY A 125 -3.42 0.02 -3.12
C GLY A 125 -3.22 -0.16 -1.61
N GLY A 126 -3.95 -1.11 -1.03
CA GLY A 126 -3.83 -1.46 0.39
C GLY A 126 -4.32 -0.35 1.32
N SER A 127 -3.82 -0.36 2.55
CA SER A 127 -4.21 0.61 3.58
C SER A 127 -3.77 2.05 3.25
N ALA A 128 -2.71 2.22 2.45
CA ALA A 128 -2.28 3.53 1.96
C ALA A 128 -3.19 4.12 0.87
N GLY A 129 -4.07 3.32 0.28
CA GLY A 129 -4.95 3.75 -0.81
C GLY A 129 -5.95 4.84 -0.44
N GLY A 130 -6.28 4.95 0.84
CA GLY A 130 -7.17 5.99 1.35
C GLY A 130 -6.46 7.27 1.82
N VAL A 131 -5.14 7.30 1.80
CA VAL A 131 -4.35 8.47 2.22
C VAL A 131 -4.26 9.44 1.06
N SER A 132 -4.76 10.67 1.25
CA SER A 132 -4.68 11.73 0.25
C SER A 132 -3.23 12.05 -0.08
N ASP A 133 -2.93 12.22 -1.37
CA ASP A 133 -1.60 12.63 -1.81
C ASP A 133 -1.38 14.11 -1.47
N PRO A 134 -0.46 14.46 -0.57
CA PRO A 134 -0.19 15.85 -0.24
C PRO A 134 0.24 16.67 -1.48
N SER A 135 0.80 16.01 -2.49
CA SER A 135 1.23 16.67 -3.74
C SER A 135 0.05 17.02 -4.67
N LYS A 136 -1.15 16.47 -4.40
CA LYS A 136 -2.38 16.73 -5.16
C LYS A 136 -3.35 17.65 -4.44
N ALA A 137 -3.02 18.10 -3.23
CA ALA A 137 -3.77 19.12 -2.52
C ALA A 137 -3.41 20.49 -3.09
N LYS A 138 -4.15 20.90 -4.11
CA LYS A 138 -4.24 22.30 -4.59
C LYS A 138 -5.66 22.77 -4.41
#